data_3d612c8ddce457f296960bd073970ea8
#
_entry.id   3d612c8ddce457f296960bd073970ea8
#
_cell.length_a   1.000
_cell.length_b   1.000
_cell.length_c   1.000
_cell.angle_alpha   90.00
_cell.angle_beta   90.00
_cell.angle_gamma   90.00
#
_symmetry.space_group_name_H-M   'P 1'
#
loop_
_entity.id
_entity.type
_entity.pdbx_description
1 polymer ?
#
loop_
_entity_poly.entity_id
_entity_poly.type
_entity_poly.pdbx_seq_one_letter_code
_entity_poly.pdbx_strand_id
1 'polypeptide(L)'
;GGAGRIYASTTNAHICTGDGIGMALRADFPVQDMEMWQFHPTGIYGAGTLVTEGCRGEGGYLINKDGERFMERYAPNVKDLAGRDVVARSMVLEILEGRGCGKNGDHVLLKLDHLGEDVLESRLPGICELSRTFAHVDPVKEPIPVVPTCHYMMGGIPTNVDGQALTLDAAGNPEAIEGLYACGEAACVSVHGANRLGGNSLLDLVVFGRASGLFIEKALREGIKLTDPTEENVNTAMKRLNAINSGNKDGEPAGVLRVELQKIMQNYFGVFRRGDYMQEGIEQLKALRVRIENARLDDTSNVYNTARIEVLE
;
A
#
# COMPACT_ATOMS: atom_id res chain seq x y z
N GLY A 1 -4.70 -8.98 -2.52
CA GLY A 1 -3.68 -7.98 -2.60
C GLY A 1 -3.40 -7.32 -1.28
N GLY A 2 -2.45 -6.37 -1.31
CA GLY A 2 -2.11 -5.58 -0.15
C GLY A 2 -3.17 -4.57 0.27
N ALA A 3 -2.83 -3.70 1.23
CA ALA A 3 -3.73 -2.71 1.81
C ALA A 3 -3.30 -1.25 1.53
N GLY A 4 -2.44 -1.00 0.54
CA GLY A 4 -1.85 0.32 0.33
C GLY A 4 -2.85 1.43 -0.01
N ARG A 5 -4.10 1.11 -0.36
CA ARG A 5 -5.14 2.09 -0.63
C ARG A 5 -5.62 2.87 0.60
N ILE A 6 -5.24 2.43 1.80
CA ILE A 6 -5.49 3.17 3.04
C ILE A 6 -4.63 4.45 3.17
N TYR A 7 -3.64 4.67 2.31
CA TYR A 7 -2.81 5.89 2.29
C TYR A 7 -3.31 6.91 1.25
N ALA A 8 -3.13 8.19 1.54
CA ALA A 8 -3.50 9.27 0.63
C ALA A 8 -2.66 9.28 -0.65
N SER A 9 -1.35 9.01 -0.52
CA SER A 9 -0.45 8.84 -1.67
C SER A 9 -0.03 7.39 -1.77
N THR A 10 -0.49 6.70 -2.81
CA THR A 10 -0.21 5.29 -3.04
C THR A 10 -0.11 4.95 -4.52
N THR A 11 0.79 4.03 -4.86
CA THR A 11 0.88 3.43 -6.20
C THR A 11 -0.10 2.27 -6.39
N ASN A 12 -0.77 1.86 -5.31
CA ASN A 12 -1.68 0.72 -5.35
C ASN A 12 -3.00 1.05 -6.05
N ALA A 13 -3.55 0.06 -6.74
CA ALA A 13 -4.88 0.15 -7.35
C ALA A 13 -5.97 0.33 -6.28
N HIS A 14 -7.13 0.83 -6.71
CA HIS A 14 -8.28 1.06 -5.82
C HIS A 14 -8.77 -0.19 -5.09
N ILE A 15 -8.53 -1.37 -5.66
CA ILE A 15 -8.90 -2.67 -5.08
C ILE A 15 -7.91 -3.20 -4.02
N CYS A 16 -6.83 -2.49 -3.72
CA CYS A 16 -5.84 -2.91 -2.72
C CYS A 16 -6.22 -2.37 -1.33
N THR A 17 -7.33 -2.87 -0.80
CA THR A 17 -7.99 -2.41 0.43
C THR A 17 -7.71 -3.29 1.65
N GLY A 18 -7.00 -4.42 1.46
CA GLY A 18 -6.59 -5.30 2.55
C GLY A 18 -7.65 -6.31 2.99
N ASP A 19 -8.60 -6.66 2.12
CA ASP A 19 -9.74 -7.50 2.46
C ASP A 19 -9.34 -8.85 3.06
N GLY A 20 -8.36 -9.54 2.47
CA GLY A 20 -7.88 -10.83 2.97
C GLY A 20 -7.33 -10.72 4.40
N ILE A 21 -6.57 -9.65 4.68
CA ILE A 21 -6.02 -9.37 6.02
C ILE A 21 -7.15 -9.05 6.99
N GLY A 22 -8.10 -8.22 6.56
CA GLY A 22 -9.29 -7.88 7.36
C GLY A 22 -10.17 -9.10 7.66
N MET A 23 -10.26 -10.06 6.71
CA MET A 23 -10.96 -11.33 6.94
C MET A 23 -10.25 -12.18 7.99
N ALA A 24 -8.92 -12.32 7.91
CA ALA A 24 -8.13 -13.05 8.89
C ALA A 24 -8.28 -12.44 10.31
N LEU A 25 -8.13 -11.12 10.44
CA LEU A 25 -8.29 -10.42 11.71
C LEU A 25 -9.69 -10.59 12.31
N ARG A 26 -10.76 -10.55 11.50
CA ARG A 26 -12.14 -10.77 11.97
C ARG A 26 -12.42 -12.20 12.39
N ALA A 27 -11.60 -13.14 11.93
CA ALA A 27 -11.65 -14.54 12.33
C ALA A 27 -10.66 -14.87 13.47
N ASP A 28 -10.11 -13.84 14.14
CA ASP A 28 -9.12 -13.93 15.22
C ASP A 28 -7.83 -14.66 14.82
N PHE A 29 -7.49 -14.66 13.52
CA PHE A 29 -6.20 -15.15 13.05
C PHE A 29 -5.12 -14.09 13.14
N PRO A 30 -3.86 -14.48 13.41
CA PRO A 30 -2.76 -13.55 13.54
C PRO A 30 -2.41 -12.90 12.19
N VAL A 31 -1.84 -11.70 12.27
CA VAL A 31 -1.13 -11.03 11.19
C VAL A 31 0.28 -10.70 11.67
N GLN A 32 1.22 -10.60 10.74
CA GLN A 32 2.65 -10.46 11.03
C GLN A 32 3.23 -9.27 10.28
N ASP A 33 4.22 -8.59 10.89
CA ASP A 33 5.05 -7.54 10.28
C ASP A 33 4.23 -6.38 9.67
N MET A 34 3.09 -6.04 10.28
CA MET A 34 2.17 -5.02 9.76
C MET A 34 2.76 -3.60 9.74
N GLU A 35 3.84 -3.36 10.46
CA GLU A 35 4.62 -2.12 10.42
C GLU A 35 5.55 -2.03 9.20
N MET A 36 5.79 -3.14 8.49
CA MET A 36 6.74 -3.20 7.38
C MET A 36 6.08 -2.71 6.08
N TRP A 37 6.06 -1.39 5.91
CA TRP A 37 5.58 -0.70 4.71
C TRP A 37 6.74 -0.13 3.90
N GLN A 38 6.76 -0.40 2.60
CA GLN A 38 7.70 0.22 1.67
C GLN A 38 7.06 1.42 1.00
N PHE A 39 7.74 2.57 1.09
CA PHE A 39 7.39 3.77 0.33
C PHE A 39 8.31 3.87 -0.89
N HIS A 40 7.72 3.98 -2.08
CA HIS A 40 8.50 4.27 -3.28
C HIS A 40 8.80 5.76 -3.34
N PRO A 41 10.07 6.16 -3.58
CA PRO A 41 10.45 7.57 -3.57
C PRO A 41 9.66 8.41 -4.59
N THR A 42 9.47 7.88 -5.79
CA THR A 42 9.00 8.64 -6.94
C THR A 42 7.59 8.23 -7.37
N GLY A 43 6.57 8.56 -6.56
CA GLY A 43 5.19 8.65 -7.01
C GLY A 43 4.90 10.07 -7.54
N ILE A 44 4.14 10.20 -8.62
CA ILE A 44 3.69 11.49 -9.14
C ILE A 44 2.87 12.21 -8.06
N TYR A 45 3.28 13.42 -7.72
CA TYR A 45 2.59 14.23 -6.74
C TYR A 45 1.12 14.47 -7.14
N GLY A 46 0.20 14.26 -6.20
CA GLY A 46 -1.24 14.40 -6.41
C GLY A 46 -1.93 13.18 -7.04
N ALA A 47 -1.21 12.36 -7.83
CA ALA A 47 -1.78 11.19 -8.51
C ALA A 47 -1.38 9.85 -7.86
N GLY A 48 -0.22 9.79 -7.20
CA GLY A 48 0.34 8.55 -6.66
C GLY A 48 0.86 7.57 -7.71
N THR A 49 0.77 7.90 -9.00
CA THR A 49 1.23 7.04 -10.09
C THR A 49 2.73 6.83 -10.03
N LEU A 50 3.17 5.57 -10.18
CA LEU A 50 4.57 5.19 -10.06
C LEU A 50 5.42 5.74 -11.20
N VAL A 51 6.47 6.50 -10.86
CA VAL A 51 7.60 6.78 -11.75
C VAL A 51 8.72 5.79 -11.39
N THR A 52 9.02 4.89 -12.31
CA THR A 52 9.96 3.77 -12.08
C THR A 52 11.33 4.22 -11.59
N GLU A 53 11.95 3.40 -10.77
CA GLU A 53 13.35 3.56 -10.34
C GLU A 53 14.33 3.63 -11.52
N GLY A 54 13.97 3.03 -12.67
CA GLY A 54 14.72 3.09 -13.91
C GLY A 54 15.04 4.52 -14.36
N CYS A 55 14.20 5.51 -14.06
CA CYS A 55 14.49 6.92 -14.37
C CYS A 55 15.78 7.41 -13.71
N ARG A 56 16.01 7.01 -12.45
CA ARG A 56 17.25 7.33 -11.74
C ARG A 56 18.41 6.48 -12.23
N GLY A 57 18.13 5.24 -12.66
CA GLY A 57 19.11 4.37 -13.35
C GLY A 57 19.60 4.93 -14.68
N GLU A 58 18.75 5.60 -15.46
CA GLU A 58 19.13 6.27 -16.71
C GLU A 58 19.81 7.63 -16.47
N GLY A 59 20.01 8.06 -15.23
CA GLY A 59 20.74 9.28 -14.88
C GLY A 59 19.86 10.42 -14.35
N GLY A 60 18.57 10.18 -14.12
CA GLY A 60 17.69 11.14 -13.46
C GLY A 60 18.08 11.34 -11.99
N TYR A 61 17.81 12.53 -11.45
CA TYR A 61 18.12 12.86 -10.07
C TYR A 61 17.06 13.77 -9.43
N LEU A 62 17.04 13.78 -8.10
CA LEU A 62 16.10 14.54 -7.30
C LEU A 62 16.67 15.91 -6.92
N ILE A 63 15.84 16.93 -7.01
CA ILE A 63 16.17 18.30 -6.58
C ILE A 63 15.09 18.85 -5.63
N ASN A 64 15.53 19.67 -4.69
CA ASN A 64 14.69 20.48 -3.82
C ASN A 64 14.32 21.83 -4.47
N LYS A 65 13.60 22.69 -3.73
CA LYS A 65 13.17 24.02 -4.25
C LYS A 65 14.33 24.95 -4.61
N ASP A 66 15.50 24.73 -4.02
CA ASP A 66 16.70 25.56 -4.26
C ASP A 66 17.52 25.04 -5.46
N GLY A 67 17.03 23.96 -6.12
CA GLY A 67 17.71 23.31 -7.23
C GLY A 67 18.87 22.40 -6.78
N GLU A 68 19.04 22.16 -5.48
CA GLU A 68 20.08 21.30 -4.94
C GLU A 68 19.75 19.83 -5.22
N ARG A 69 20.71 19.07 -5.75
CA ARG A 69 20.69 17.61 -5.80
C ARG A 69 21.00 17.03 -4.43
N PHE A 70 20.00 17.07 -3.53
CA PHE A 70 20.16 16.80 -2.11
C PHE A 70 20.64 15.36 -1.78
N MET A 71 20.45 14.40 -2.66
CA MET A 71 20.95 13.02 -2.45
C MET A 71 22.48 12.95 -2.40
N GLU A 72 23.21 13.91 -2.93
CA GLU A 72 24.68 14.01 -2.76
C GLU A 72 25.07 14.25 -1.29
N ARG A 73 24.21 14.89 -0.52
CA ARG A 73 24.42 15.14 0.91
C ARG A 73 24.01 13.95 1.77
N TYR A 74 22.91 13.27 1.43
CA TYR A 74 22.39 12.16 2.23
C TYR A 74 23.06 10.82 1.93
N ALA A 75 23.51 10.59 0.69
CA ALA A 75 24.11 9.35 0.23
C ALA A 75 25.24 9.59 -0.78
N PRO A 76 26.37 10.20 -0.37
CA PRO A 76 27.39 10.74 -1.29
C PRO A 76 27.96 9.71 -2.26
N ASN A 77 28.01 8.43 -1.88
CA ASN A 77 28.61 7.38 -2.72
C ASN A 77 27.67 6.89 -3.82
N VAL A 78 26.39 6.70 -3.52
CA VAL A 78 25.38 6.09 -4.42
C VAL A 78 24.32 7.08 -4.88
N LYS A 79 24.25 8.24 -4.23
CA LYS A 79 23.35 9.36 -4.56
C LYS A 79 21.91 8.90 -4.75
N ASP A 80 21.30 9.23 -5.87
CA ASP A 80 19.93 8.91 -6.23
C ASP A 80 19.70 7.40 -6.47
N LEU A 81 20.74 6.59 -6.53
CA LEU A 81 20.68 5.13 -6.62
C LEU A 81 20.72 4.44 -5.25
N ALA A 82 20.64 5.19 -4.16
CA ALA A 82 20.47 4.63 -2.83
C ALA A 82 19.16 3.83 -2.71
N GLY A 83 19.07 2.95 -1.72
CA GLY A 83 17.87 2.16 -1.44
C GLY A 83 16.61 3.03 -1.31
N ARG A 84 15.47 2.49 -1.69
CA ARG A 84 14.18 3.22 -1.71
C ARG A 84 13.86 3.89 -0.38
N ASP A 85 14.12 3.22 0.72
CA ASP A 85 13.92 3.72 2.08
C ASP A 85 14.82 4.92 2.40
N VAL A 86 16.08 4.89 1.97
CA VAL A 86 17.01 6.02 2.14
C VAL A 86 16.55 7.22 1.35
N VAL A 87 16.21 7.03 0.07
CA VAL A 87 15.75 8.12 -0.79
C VAL A 87 14.44 8.70 -0.28
N ALA A 88 13.46 7.86 0.08
CA ALA A 88 12.17 8.33 0.59
C ALA A 88 12.32 9.14 1.89
N ARG A 89 13.16 8.68 2.84
CA ARG A 89 13.45 9.45 4.06
C ARG A 89 14.12 10.77 3.76
N SER A 90 15.09 10.80 2.85
CA SER A 90 15.76 12.04 2.45
C SER A 90 14.80 13.07 1.87
N MET A 91 13.86 12.62 1.00
CA MET A 91 12.83 13.48 0.42
C MET A 91 11.91 14.07 1.51
N VAL A 92 11.48 13.24 2.47
CA VAL A 92 10.61 13.72 3.56
C VAL A 92 11.37 14.72 4.44
N LEU A 93 12.67 14.52 4.70
CA LEU A 93 13.48 15.48 5.44
C LEU A 93 13.57 16.83 4.70
N GLU A 94 13.78 16.81 3.38
CA GLU A 94 13.76 18.05 2.58
C GLU A 94 12.43 18.81 2.71
N ILE A 95 11.31 18.08 2.65
CA ILE A 95 9.97 18.65 2.81
C ILE A 95 9.77 19.22 4.22
N LEU A 96 10.09 18.46 5.27
CA LEU A 96 9.90 18.87 6.67
C LEU A 96 10.79 20.05 7.07
N GLU A 97 11.99 20.16 6.50
CA GLU A 97 12.92 21.27 6.74
C GLU A 97 12.61 22.51 5.86
N GLY A 98 11.48 22.49 5.15
CA GLY A 98 10.99 23.61 4.36
C GLY A 98 11.72 23.83 3.03
N ARG A 99 12.41 22.79 2.51
CA ARG A 99 13.03 22.80 1.18
C ARG A 99 12.20 22.07 0.11
N GLY A 100 10.96 21.71 0.44
CA GLY A 100 10.00 21.18 -0.52
C GLY A 100 9.62 22.18 -1.61
N CYS A 101 9.20 21.66 -2.76
CA CYS A 101 8.81 22.41 -3.96
C CYS A 101 7.31 22.72 -3.97
N GLY A 102 6.92 23.61 -4.90
CA GLY A 102 5.53 24.00 -5.11
C GLY A 102 4.97 24.94 -4.05
N LYS A 103 3.69 25.29 -4.21
CA LYS A 103 3.02 26.28 -3.34
C LYS A 103 2.95 25.82 -1.88
N ASN A 104 2.81 24.52 -1.65
CA ASN A 104 2.65 23.96 -0.31
C ASN A 104 3.97 23.47 0.28
N GLY A 105 5.07 23.39 -0.50
CA GLY A 105 6.35 22.88 -0.06
C GLY A 105 6.33 21.37 0.31
N ASP A 106 5.45 20.58 -0.31
CA ASP A 106 5.09 19.22 0.09
C ASP A 106 5.56 18.12 -0.87
N HIS A 107 6.38 18.44 -1.86
CA HIS A 107 6.97 17.50 -2.80
C HIS A 107 8.38 17.94 -3.20
N VAL A 108 9.09 17.11 -3.96
CA VAL A 108 10.36 17.43 -4.59
C VAL A 108 10.25 17.17 -6.10
N LEU A 109 11.29 17.47 -6.85
CA LEU A 109 11.28 17.35 -8.30
C LEU A 109 12.26 16.27 -8.77
N LEU A 110 11.81 15.41 -9.69
CA LEU A 110 12.66 14.47 -10.41
C LEU A 110 13.08 15.09 -11.75
N LYS A 111 14.35 15.38 -11.88
CA LYS A 111 14.94 16.03 -13.06
C LYS A 111 15.39 14.97 -14.06
N LEU A 112 14.83 15.04 -15.27
CA LEU A 112 15.13 14.15 -16.42
C LEU A 112 15.50 14.94 -17.68
N ASP A 113 15.08 16.19 -17.81
CA ASP A 113 15.23 17.04 -18.99
C ASP A 113 16.68 17.18 -19.50
N HIS A 114 17.67 17.03 -18.63
CA HIS A 114 19.10 17.03 -18.98
C HIS A 114 19.54 15.81 -19.78
N LEU A 115 18.74 14.73 -19.82
CA LEU A 115 19.05 13.51 -20.59
C LEU A 115 18.79 13.68 -22.09
N GLY A 116 17.93 14.65 -22.46
CA GLY A 116 17.54 14.92 -23.83
C GLY A 116 16.38 14.06 -24.33
N GLU A 117 15.69 14.56 -25.33
CA GLU A 117 14.47 13.96 -25.90
C GLU A 117 14.71 12.54 -26.44
N ASP A 118 15.80 12.33 -27.19
CA ASP A 118 16.13 11.03 -27.78
C ASP A 118 16.27 9.91 -26.73
N VAL A 119 16.88 10.20 -25.58
CA VAL A 119 17.04 9.24 -24.50
C VAL A 119 15.68 8.99 -23.82
N LEU A 120 14.94 10.05 -23.52
CA LEU A 120 13.66 9.94 -22.83
C LEU A 120 12.63 9.18 -23.67
N GLU A 121 12.47 9.48 -24.93
CA GLU A 121 11.48 8.81 -25.80
C GLU A 121 11.89 7.38 -26.18
N SER A 122 13.19 7.06 -26.24
CA SER A 122 13.64 5.70 -26.54
C SER A 122 13.72 4.78 -25.32
N ARG A 123 14.13 5.30 -24.13
CA ARG A 123 14.38 4.51 -22.93
C ARG A 123 13.26 4.58 -21.90
N LEU A 124 12.52 5.68 -21.87
CA LEU A 124 11.50 5.97 -20.87
C LEU A 124 10.16 6.44 -21.48
N PRO A 125 9.70 5.89 -22.64
CA PRO A 125 8.51 6.41 -23.34
C PRO A 125 7.25 6.37 -22.45
N GLY A 126 7.07 5.29 -21.67
CA GLY A 126 5.94 5.17 -20.73
C GLY A 126 5.98 6.20 -19.61
N ILE A 127 7.17 6.64 -19.17
CA ILE A 127 7.30 7.69 -18.16
C ILE A 127 6.95 9.06 -18.73
N CYS A 128 7.35 9.31 -19.98
CA CYS A 128 6.96 10.54 -20.68
C CYS A 128 5.44 10.66 -20.79
N GLU A 129 4.76 9.56 -21.17
CA GLU A 129 3.31 9.51 -21.25
C GLU A 129 2.64 9.70 -19.87
N LEU A 130 3.10 8.98 -18.83
CA LEU A 130 2.57 9.10 -17.48
C LEU A 130 2.73 10.52 -16.92
N SER A 131 3.88 11.15 -17.15
CA SER A 131 4.16 12.51 -16.69
C SER A 131 3.26 13.54 -17.37
N ARG A 132 3.09 13.44 -18.69
CA ARG A 132 2.17 14.32 -19.43
C ARG A 132 0.73 14.13 -18.99
N THR A 133 0.32 12.89 -18.72
CA THR A 133 -1.06 12.56 -18.36
C THR A 133 -1.39 12.94 -16.90
N PHE A 134 -0.56 12.55 -15.94
CA PHE A 134 -0.89 12.62 -14.52
C PHE A 134 -0.22 13.79 -13.78
N ALA A 135 0.95 14.25 -14.24
CA ALA A 135 1.61 15.42 -13.67
C ALA A 135 1.36 16.69 -14.49
N HIS A 136 0.82 16.55 -15.70
CA HIS A 136 0.67 17.63 -16.69
C HIS A 136 2.00 18.33 -17.03
N VAL A 137 3.09 17.55 -16.99
CA VAL A 137 4.48 17.98 -17.20
C VAL A 137 5.08 17.23 -18.37
N ASP A 138 5.78 17.94 -19.25
CA ASP A 138 6.61 17.31 -20.29
C ASP A 138 8.04 17.11 -19.75
N PRO A 139 8.45 15.86 -19.42
CA PRO A 139 9.73 15.59 -18.77
C PRO A 139 10.95 15.90 -19.65
N VAL A 140 10.75 16.17 -20.95
CA VAL A 140 11.79 16.67 -21.86
C VAL A 140 12.15 18.15 -21.55
N LYS A 141 11.20 18.90 -20.97
CA LYS A 141 11.31 20.35 -20.79
C LYS A 141 11.44 20.78 -19.33
N GLU A 142 10.80 20.03 -18.43
CA GLU A 142 10.72 20.40 -17.04
C GLU A 142 10.69 19.16 -16.11
N PRO A 143 11.11 19.30 -14.83
CA PRO A 143 11.18 18.18 -13.93
C PRO A 143 9.79 17.73 -13.44
N ILE A 144 9.66 16.44 -13.13
CA ILE A 144 8.41 15.80 -12.66
C ILE A 144 8.24 16.04 -11.17
N PRO A 145 7.09 16.55 -10.68
CA PRO A 145 6.81 16.63 -9.24
C PRO A 145 6.57 15.23 -8.67
N VAL A 146 7.34 14.86 -7.63
CA VAL A 146 7.28 13.53 -7.02
C VAL A 146 7.27 13.61 -5.50
N VAL A 147 6.65 12.60 -4.87
CA VAL A 147 6.56 12.47 -3.43
C VAL A 147 6.70 11.01 -3.02
N PRO A 148 7.27 10.69 -1.84
CA PRO A 148 7.26 9.33 -1.33
C PRO A 148 5.84 8.79 -1.20
N THR A 149 5.61 7.64 -1.79
CA THR A 149 4.27 7.09 -2.02
C THR A 149 4.21 5.66 -1.51
N CYS A 150 3.18 5.30 -0.75
CA CYS A 150 2.98 3.95 -0.26
C CYS A 150 2.93 2.98 -1.43
N HIS A 151 3.76 1.93 -1.40
CA HIS A 151 4.01 1.10 -2.57
C HIS A 151 3.79 -0.39 -2.33
N TYR A 152 4.27 -0.95 -1.21
CA TYR A 152 4.18 -2.38 -0.94
C TYR A 152 4.14 -2.66 0.56
N MET A 153 3.31 -3.62 0.94
CA MET A 153 3.22 -4.13 2.30
C MET A 153 4.00 -5.45 2.38
N MET A 154 5.04 -5.51 3.22
CA MET A 154 5.81 -6.74 3.44
C MET A 154 5.16 -7.66 4.46
N GLY A 155 4.39 -7.11 5.39
CA GLY A 155 3.59 -7.85 6.34
C GLY A 155 2.31 -8.43 5.73
N GLY A 156 1.54 -9.15 6.55
CA GLY A 156 0.27 -9.75 6.15
C GLY A 156 -0.09 -10.99 6.95
N ILE A 157 -0.83 -11.90 6.34
CA ILE A 157 -1.18 -13.20 6.90
C ILE A 157 0.07 -14.07 6.94
N PRO A 158 0.55 -14.52 8.11
CA PRO A 158 1.74 -15.36 8.21
C PRO A 158 1.52 -16.68 7.47
N THR A 159 2.50 -17.09 6.65
CA THR A 159 2.41 -18.35 5.88
C THR A 159 3.70 -19.12 5.93
N ASN A 160 3.61 -20.43 5.74
CA ASN A 160 4.78 -21.26 5.41
C ASN A 160 5.09 -21.19 3.89
N VAL A 161 6.10 -21.92 3.46
CA VAL A 161 6.56 -21.95 2.05
C VAL A 161 5.55 -22.56 1.07
N ASP A 162 4.59 -23.32 1.59
CA ASP A 162 3.49 -23.93 0.81
C ASP A 162 2.24 -23.04 0.79
N GLY A 163 2.33 -21.83 1.36
CA GLY A 163 1.24 -20.86 1.41
C GLY A 163 0.12 -21.17 2.40
N GLN A 164 0.30 -22.18 3.28
CA GLN A 164 -0.66 -22.43 4.36
C GLN A 164 -0.58 -21.28 5.36
N ALA A 165 -1.72 -20.68 5.72
CA ALA A 165 -1.80 -19.69 6.76
C ALA A 165 -1.43 -20.29 8.12
N LEU A 166 -0.73 -19.53 8.95
CA LEU A 166 -0.22 -19.99 10.24
C LEU A 166 -0.94 -19.30 11.39
N THR A 167 -1.14 -20.04 12.46
CA THR A 167 -1.49 -19.56 13.79
C THR A 167 -0.45 -20.03 14.80
N LEU A 168 -0.67 -19.82 16.09
CA LEU A 168 0.20 -20.33 17.15
C LEU A 168 -0.54 -21.40 17.94
N ASP A 169 0.15 -22.52 18.20
CA ASP A 169 -0.33 -23.53 19.12
C ASP A 169 -0.31 -23.02 20.60
N ALA A 170 -0.79 -23.82 21.53
CA ALA A 170 -0.81 -23.48 22.95
C ALA A 170 0.60 -23.27 23.57
N ALA A 171 1.65 -23.75 22.92
CA ALA A 171 3.05 -23.57 23.32
C ALA A 171 3.72 -22.36 22.63
N GLY A 172 3.00 -21.69 21.72
CA GLY A 172 3.50 -20.54 20.95
C GLY A 172 4.28 -20.91 19.70
N ASN A 173 4.20 -22.15 19.22
CA ASN A 173 4.84 -22.56 17.96
C ASN A 173 3.91 -22.32 16.76
N PRO A 174 4.47 -22.02 15.57
CA PRO A 174 3.68 -21.92 14.36
C PRO A 174 2.96 -23.23 14.00
N GLU A 175 1.65 -23.16 13.77
CA GLU A 175 0.80 -24.25 13.35
C GLU A 175 -0.01 -23.86 12.10
N ALA A 176 -0.11 -24.75 11.13
CA ALA A 176 -0.87 -24.48 9.92
C ALA A 176 -2.39 -24.55 10.17
N ILE A 177 -3.11 -23.55 9.70
CA ILE A 177 -4.58 -23.54 9.71
C ILE A 177 -5.06 -24.39 8.55
N GLU A 178 -5.78 -25.46 8.86
CA GLU A 178 -6.28 -26.38 7.84
C GLU A 178 -7.28 -25.68 6.90
N GLY A 179 -7.04 -25.79 5.60
CA GLY A 179 -7.92 -25.24 4.57
C GLY A 179 -7.78 -23.74 4.30
N LEU A 180 -6.91 -23.03 5.01
CA LEU A 180 -6.65 -21.59 4.77
C LEU A 180 -5.27 -21.38 4.14
N TYR A 181 -5.25 -20.66 3.01
CA TYR A 181 -4.04 -20.37 2.25
C TYR A 181 -3.97 -18.89 1.91
N ALA A 182 -2.75 -18.35 1.87
CA ALA A 182 -2.48 -17.00 1.37
C ALA A 182 -1.15 -16.96 0.61
N CYS A 183 -1.08 -16.15 -0.44
CA CYS A 183 0.14 -15.88 -1.20
C CYS A 183 0.11 -14.46 -1.77
N GLY A 184 1.27 -13.98 -2.21
CA GLY A 184 1.44 -12.61 -2.70
C GLY A 184 1.34 -11.57 -1.59
N GLU A 185 1.05 -10.33 -1.91
CA GLU A 185 1.12 -9.19 -0.98
C GLU A 185 0.15 -9.26 0.22
N ALA A 186 -0.86 -10.13 0.19
CA ALA A 186 -1.71 -10.37 1.35
C ALA A 186 -1.06 -11.32 2.38
N ALA A 187 -0.05 -12.08 1.98
CA ALA A 187 0.66 -13.04 2.81
C ALA A 187 1.99 -12.48 3.32
N CYS A 188 2.43 -12.98 4.46
CA CYS A 188 3.77 -12.74 5.00
C CYS A 188 4.52 -14.06 5.14
N VAL A 189 5.27 -14.42 4.11
CA VAL A 189 6.20 -15.57 4.14
C VAL A 189 7.58 -15.15 4.64
N SER A 190 7.75 -13.89 5.04
CA SER A 190 8.96 -13.28 5.63
C SER A 190 10.19 -13.24 4.72
N VAL A 191 10.02 -13.29 3.40
CA VAL A 191 11.16 -13.25 2.44
C VAL A 191 11.63 -11.83 2.10
N HIS A 192 10.88 -10.81 2.45
CA HIS A 192 11.19 -9.42 2.07
C HIS A 192 11.85 -8.61 3.18
N GLY A 193 11.77 -9.07 4.43
CA GLY A 193 12.21 -8.27 5.59
C GLY A 193 11.50 -6.92 5.65
N ALA A 194 12.21 -5.89 6.10
CA ALA A 194 11.66 -4.55 6.26
C ALA A 194 11.68 -3.70 4.97
N ASN A 195 12.32 -4.17 3.90
CA ASN A 195 12.45 -3.41 2.65
C ASN A 195 12.64 -4.34 1.44
N ARG A 196 11.58 -4.56 0.67
CA ARG A 196 11.56 -5.44 -0.49
C ARG A 196 12.46 -4.91 -1.61
N LEU A 197 13.26 -5.78 -2.22
CA LEU A 197 14.03 -5.45 -3.42
C LEU A 197 13.14 -5.30 -4.66
N GLY A 198 13.54 -4.42 -5.56
CA GLY A 198 12.84 -4.20 -6.82
C GLY A 198 12.63 -5.50 -7.62
N GLY A 199 11.42 -5.71 -8.15
CA GLY A 199 11.05 -6.91 -8.91
C GLY A 199 10.64 -8.11 -8.05
N ASN A 200 11.08 -8.23 -6.79
CA ASN A 200 10.82 -9.40 -5.96
C ASN A 200 9.34 -9.64 -5.62
N SER A 201 8.48 -8.62 -5.73
CA SER A 201 7.04 -8.82 -5.62
C SER A 201 6.51 -9.78 -6.68
N LEU A 202 6.97 -9.67 -7.93
CA LEU A 202 6.56 -10.56 -9.01
C LEU A 202 7.08 -12.00 -8.79
N LEU A 203 8.30 -12.14 -8.28
CA LEU A 203 8.86 -13.46 -7.95
C LEU A 203 8.07 -14.12 -6.83
N ASP A 204 7.71 -13.38 -5.78
CA ASP A 204 6.86 -13.84 -4.68
C ASP A 204 5.54 -14.40 -5.20
N LEU A 205 4.80 -13.61 -6.00
CA LEU A 205 3.53 -14.03 -6.60
C LEU A 205 3.64 -15.36 -7.38
N VAL A 206 4.69 -15.50 -8.19
CA VAL A 206 4.88 -16.69 -9.04
C VAL A 206 5.31 -17.90 -8.20
N VAL A 207 6.30 -17.72 -7.31
CA VAL A 207 6.88 -18.83 -6.53
C VAL A 207 5.87 -19.37 -5.53
N PHE A 208 5.35 -18.51 -4.65
CA PHE A 208 4.45 -18.97 -3.59
C PHE A 208 3.03 -19.22 -4.08
N GLY A 209 2.56 -18.52 -5.13
CA GLY A 209 1.30 -18.87 -5.78
C GLY A 209 1.34 -20.27 -6.41
N ARG A 210 2.47 -20.63 -7.07
CA ARG A 210 2.65 -21.98 -7.58
C ARG A 210 2.79 -23.03 -6.47
N ALA A 211 3.55 -22.75 -5.42
CA ALA A 211 3.73 -23.65 -4.28
C ALA A 211 2.39 -23.94 -3.62
N SER A 212 1.59 -22.91 -3.32
CA SER A 212 0.24 -23.05 -2.76
C SER A 212 -0.67 -23.89 -3.66
N GLY A 213 -0.67 -23.64 -4.98
CA GLY A 213 -1.49 -24.40 -5.92
C GLY A 213 -1.14 -25.88 -5.94
N LEU A 214 0.14 -26.23 -5.93
CA LEU A 214 0.61 -27.63 -5.88
C LEU A 214 0.27 -28.31 -4.55
N PHE A 215 0.40 -27.57 -3.44
CA PHE A 215 0.05 -28.10 -2.13
C PHE A 215 -1.46 -28.35 -2.01
N ILE A 216 -2.30 -27.42 -2.45
CA ILE A 216 -3.76 -27.57 -2.48
C ILE A 216 -4.16 -28.75 -3.36
N GLU A 217 -3.57 -28.91 -4.54
CA GLU A 217 -3.83 -30.06 -5.41
C GLU A 217 -3.54 -31.38 -4.68
N LYS A 218 -2.40 -31.47 -3.99
CA LYS A 218 -2.02 -32.64 -3.18
C LYS A 218 -3.03 -32.88 -2.06
N ALA A 219 -3.36 -31.86 -1.27
CA ALA A 219 -4.31 -31.95 -0.15
C ALA A 219 -5.71 -32.44 -0.62
N LEU A 220 -6.19 -31.95 -1.76
CA LEU A 220 -7.45 -32.37 -2.35
C LEU A 220 -7.42 -33.84 -2.79
N ARG A 221 -6.31 -34.30 -3.36
CA ARG A 221 -6.13 -35.73 -3.75
C ARG A 221 -6.06 -36.66 -2.52
N GLU A 222 -5.50 -36.18 -1.41
CA GLU A 222 -5.41 -36.89 -0.13
C GLU A 222 -6.73 -36.84 0.65
N GLY A 223 -7.70 -36.05 0.19
CA GLY A 223 -9.07 -36.03 0.73
C GLY A 223 -9.24 -35.08 1.91
N ILE A 224 -8.69 -33.86 1.83
CA ILE A 224 -8.96 -32.80 2.83
C ILE A 224 -10.47 -32.67 3.06
N LYS A 225 -10.88 -32.64 4.30
CA LYS A 225 -12.27 -32.44 4.69
C LYS A 225 -12.50 -30.96 4.95
N LEU A 226 -13.31 -30.34 4.10
CA LEU A 226 -13.80 -28.99 4.37
C LEU A 226 -14.96 -29.08 5.35
N THR A 227 -14.94 -28.21 6.36
CA THR A 227 -16.03 -28.09 7.34
C THR A 227 -17.04 -27.08 6.81
N ASP A 228 -18.31 -27.42 6.79
CA ASP A 228 -19.37 -26.49 6.45
C ASP A 228 -19.45 -25.37 7.50
N PRO A 229 -19.70 -24.10 7.07
CA PRO A 229 -19.89 -23.02 8.01
C PRO A 229 -21.10 -23.27 8.90
N THR A 230 -20.97 -22.93 10.18
CA THR A 230 -22.10 -23.00 11.11
C THR A 230 -23.14 -21.91 10.80
N GLU A 231 -24.39 -22.14 11.20
CA GLU A 231 -25.45 -21.14 11.05
C GLU A 231 -25.08 -19.83 11.79
N GLU A 232 -24.41 -19.92 12.92
CA GLU A 232 -23.90 -18.77 13.67
C GLU A 232 -22.87 -17.96 12.88
N ASN A 233 -21.92 -18.61 12.22
CA ASN A 233 -20.94 -17.93 11.36
C ASN A 233 -21.62 -17.20 10.20
N VAL A 234 -22.57 -17.86 9.52
CA VAL A 234 -23.34 -17.25 8.44
C VAL A 234 -24.13 -16.03 8.95
N ASN A 235 -24.84 -16.19 10.08
CA ASN A 235 -25.63 -15.11 10.67
C ASN A 235 -24.76 -13.92 11.10
N THR A 236 -23.57 -14.15 11.61
CA THR A 236 -22.62 -13.08 11.99
C THR A 236 -22.17 -12.29 10.76
N ALA A 237 -21.80 -12.98 9.67
CA ALA A 237 -21.43 -12.32 8.42
C ALA A 237 -22.60 -11.54 7.81
N MET A 238 -23.81 -12.12 7.81
CA MET A 238 -25.01 -11.46 7.31
C MET A 238 -25.43 -10.27 8.16
N LYS A 239 -25.26 -10.33 9.48
CA LYS A 239 -25.53 -9.20 10.38
C LYS A 239 -24.63 -7.99 10.05
N ARG A 240 -23.33 -8.21 9.81
CA ARG A 240 -22.41 -7.17 9.38
C ARG A 240 -22.84 -6.54 8.03
N LEU A 241 -23.15 -7.36 7.05
CA LEU A 241 -23.60 -6.91 5.74
C LEU A 241 -24.91 -6.09 5.84
N ASN A 242 -25.88 -6.56 6.64
CA ASN A 242 -27.17 -5.90 6.81
C ASN A 242 -27.05 -4.59 7.62
N ALA A 243 -26.12 -4.49 8.55
CA ALA A 243 -25.87 -3.23 9.27
C ALA A 243 -25.49 -2.09 8.32
N ILE A 244 -24.68 -2.40 7.29
CA ILE A 244 -24.31 -1.41 6.26
C ILE A 244 -25.47 -1.12 5.31
N ASN A 245 -26.28 -2.12 5.00
CA ASN A 245 -27.46 -1.95 4.13
C ASN A 245 -28.55 -1.06 4.75
N SER A 246 -28.66 -1.04 6.07
CA SER A 246 -29.70 -0.25 6.76
C SER A 246 -29.42 1.25 6.73
N GLY A 247 -28.22 1.67 6.40
CA GLY A 247 -27.76 3.05 6.18
C GLY A 247 -28.25 4.08 7.20
N ASN A 248 -27.35 4.84 7.77
CA ASN A 248 -27.75 5.98 8.61
C ASN A 248 -27.93 7.21 7.72
N LYS A 249 -29.15 7.73 7.58
CA LYS A 249 -29.44 8.92 6.75
C LYS A 249 -28.75 10.19 7.27
N ASP A 250 -28.45 10.23 8.57
CA ASP A 250 -27.82 11.36 9.25
C ASP A 250 -26.29 11.20 9.34
N GLY A 251 -25.74 10.09 8.85
CA GLY A 251 -24.31 9.81 8.85
C GLY A 251 -23.54 10.62 7.81
N GLU A 252 -22.22 10.56 7.91
CA GLU A 252 -21.32 11.19 6.95
C GLU A 252 -21.17 10.33 5.68
N PRO A 253 -20.97 10.95 4.50
CA PRO A 253 -20.72 10.20 3.28
C PRO A 253 -19.46 9.32 3.38
N ALA A 254 -19.54 8.05 2.96
CA ALA A 254 -18.43 7.09 2.99
C ALA A 254 -17.15 7.63 2.34
N GLY A 255 -17.24 8.31 1.20
CA GLY A 255 -16.11 8.89 0.51
C GLY A 255 -15.35 9.96 1.31
N VAL A 256 -16.07 10.72 2.17
CA VAL A 256 -15.44 11.72 3.07
C VAL A 256 -14.64 11.01 4.15
N LEU A 257 -15.20 9.99 4.78
CA LEU A 257 -14.55 9.20 5.82
C LEU A 257 -13.32 8.46 5.28
N ARG A 258 -13.39 7.93 4.07
CA ARG A 258 -12.24 7.30 3.39
C ARG A 258 -11.09 8.30 3.19
N VAL A 259 -11.37 9.49 2.71
CA VAL A 259 -10.33 10.52 2.51
C VAL A 259 -9.70 10.92 3.84
N GLU A 260 -10.48 10.97 4.92
CA GLU A 260 -9.96 11.25 6.27
C GLU A 260 -9.06 10.10 6.77
N LEU A 261 -9.48 8.83 6.60
CA LEU A 261 -8.64 7.66 6.88
C LEU A 261 -7.29 7.76 6.17
N GLN A 262 -7.32 8.03 4.87
CA GLN A 262 -6.11 8.13 4.06
C GLN A 262 -5.17 9.24 4.54
N LYS A 263 -5.69 10.37 4.98
CA LYS A 263 -4.90 11.47 5.55
C LYS A 263 -4.28 11.10 6.90
N ILE A 264 -5.03 10.44 7.77
CA ILE A 264 -4.53 9.97 9.07
C ILE A 264 -3.37 8.98 8.84
N MET A 265 -3.56 7.99 7.96
CA MET A 265 -2.51 7.03 7.65
C MET A 265 -1.27 7.70 7.04
N GLN A 266 -1.44 8.63 6.11
CA GLN A 266 -0.34 9.35 5.50
C GLN A 266 0.46 10.17 6.51
N ASN A 267 -0.22 10.85 7.44
CA ASN A 267 0.41 11.78 8.37
C ASN A 267 1.08 11.06 9.56
N TYR A 268 0.43 10.05 10.12
CA TYR A 268 0.85 9.43 11.37
C TYR A 268 1.58 8.09 11.20
N PHE A 269 1.38 7.41 10.06
CA PHE A 269 1.95 6.08 9.77
C PHE A 269 2.74 6.04 8.45
N GLY A 270 3.23 7.20 8.02
CA GLY A 270 4.00 7.37 6.79
C GLY A 270 5.46 6.90 6.88
N VAL A 271 6.35 7.60 6.16
CA VAL A 271 7.79 7.25 6.08
C VAL A 271 8.47 7.36 7.44
N PHE A 272 8.16 8.39 8.23
CA PHE A 272 8.65 8.54 9.61
C PHE A 272 7.54 8.21 10.59
N ARG A 273 7.87 7.32 11.55
CA ARG A 273 6.95 6.83 12.56
C ARG A 273 7.59 6.94 13.94
N ARG A 274 7.01 7.79 14.78
CA ARG A 274 7.44 8.01 16.15
C ARG A 274 6.29 7.61 17.09
N GLY A 275 6.60 7.03 18.24
CA GLY A 275 5.60 6.47 19.15
C GLY A 275 4.55 7.49 19.59
N ASP A 276 4.97 8.73 19.93
CA ASP A 276 4.08 9.82 20.31
C ASP A 276 3.10 10.21 19.18
N TYR A 277 3.62 10.33 17.96
CA TYR A 277 2.85 10.66 16.76
C TYR A 277 1.87 9.54 16.39
N MET A 278 2.35 8.29 16.42
CA MET A 278 1.52 7.13 16.13
C MET A 278 0.39 6.96 17.15
N GLN A 279 0.63 7.29 18.44
CA GLN A 279 -0.40 7.25 19.45
C GLN A 279 -1.55 8.24 19.18
N GLU A 280 -1.22 9.45 18.73
CA GLU A 280 -2.22 10.43 18.29
C GLU A 280 -3.01 9.90 17.08
N GLY A 281 -2.31 9.32 16.09
CA GLY A 281 -2.95 8.69 14.93
C GLY A 281 -3.91 7.56 15.30
N ILE A 282 -3.55 6.72 16.28
CA ILE A 282 -4.40 5.64 16.80
C ILE A 282 -5.69 6.23 17.42
N GLU A 283 -5.61 7.29 18.19
CA GLU A 283 -6.81 7.90 18.78
C GLU A 283 -7.74 8.51 17.70
N GLN A 284 -7.15 9.12 16.65
CA GLN A 284 -7.93 9.60 15.51
C GLN A 284 -8.59 8.44 14.74
N LEU A 285 -7.88 7.32 14.52
CA LEU A 285 -8.46 6.13 13.87
C LEU A 285 -9.60 5.52 14.70
N LYS A 286 -9.48 5.46 16.04
CA LYS A 286 -10.57 5.00 16.90
C LYS A 286 -11.80 5.88 16.78
N ALA A 287 -11.64 7.20 16.79
CA ALA A 287 -12.75 8.14 16.63
C ALA A 287 -13.37 8.02 15.23
N LEU A 288 -12.55 7.88 14.19
CA LEU A 288 -13.01 7.70 12.82
C LEU A 288 -13.79 6.39 12.64
N ARG A 289 -13.35 5.29 13.28
CA ARG A 289 -14.04 3.99 13.23
C ARG A 289 -15.50 4.10 13.67
N VAL A 290 -15.78 4.80 14.76
CA VAL A 290 -17.16 5.03 15.25
C VAL A 290 -18.01 5.75 14.21
N ARG A 291 -17.42 6.70 13.49
CA ARG A 291 -18.10 7.44 12.40
C ARG A 291 -18.32 6.56 11.17
N ILE A 292 -17.38 5.67 10.84
CA ILE A 292 -17.52 4.71 9.74
C ILE A 292 -18.65 3.72 10.01
N GLU A 293 -18.79 3.24 11.24
CA GLU A 293 -19.91 2.35 11.63
C GLU A 293 -21.28 3.02 11.43
N ASN A 294 -21.33 4.35 11.39
CA ASN A 294 -22.51 5.16 11.16
C ASN A 294 -22.51 5.86 9.79
N ALA A 295 -21.70 5.39 8.83
CA ALA A 295 -21.57 6.01 7.53
C ALA A 295 -22.89 6.01 6.74
N ARG A 296 -23.10 7.08 5.96
CA ARG A 296 -24.25 7.20 5.07
C ARG A 296 -23.91 6.62 3.70
N LEU A 297 -24.82 5.78 3.20
CA LEU A 297 -24.84 5.37 1.80
C LEU A 297 -25.95 6.14 1.08
N ASP A 298 -25.57 6.96 0.10
CA ASP A 298 -26.51 7.70 -0.73
C ASP A 298 -27.18 6.78 -1.79
N ASP A 299 -26.43 5.79 -2.28
CA ASP A 299 -26.94 4.73 -3.14
C ASP A 299 -27.36 3.51 -2.31
N THR A 300 -28.64 3.18 -2.34
CA THR A 300 -29.22 2.02 -1.64
C THR A 300 -29.47 0.82 -2.55
N SER A 301 -29.03 0.88 -3.81
CA SER A 301 -29.17 -0.23 -4.76
C SER A 301 -28.35 -1.45 -4.31
N ASN A 302 -28.80 -2.64 -4.70
CA ASN A 302 -28.09 -3.89 -4.41
C ASN A 302 -27.18 -4.35 -5.57
N VAL A 303 -27.17 -3.58 -6.67
CA VAL A 303 -26.45 -3.94 -7.90
C VAL A 303 -25.54 -2.79 -8.29
N TYR A 304 -24.28 -3.08 -8.56
CA TYR A 304 -23.24 -2.10 -8.93
C TYR A 304 -23.03 -0.95 -7.92
N ASN A 305 -23.30 -1.18 -6.65
CA ASN A 305 -23.14 -0.18 -5.60
C ASN A 305 -21.70 -0.17 -5.05
N THR A 306 -20.84 0.64 -5.66
CA THR A 306 -19.42 0.77 -5.27
C THR A 306 -19.29 1.39 -3.88
N ALA A 307 -20.12 2.38 -3.52
CA ALA A 307 -20.06 3.02 -2.22
C ALA A 307 -20.34 2.05 -1.06
N ARG A 308 -21.26 1.09 -1.28
CA ARG A 308 -21.54 0.02 -0.33
C ARG A 308 -20.31 -0.91 -0.12
N ILE A 309 -19.63 -1.26 -1.21
CA ILE A 309 -18.42 -2.08 -1.13
C ILE A 309 -17.34 -1.33 -0.37
N GLU A 310 -17.12 -0.05 -0.67
CA GLU A 310 -16.11 0.79 0.01
C GLU A 310 -16.35 0.95 1.52
N VAL A 311 -17.59 0.91 1.98
CA VAL A 311 -17.90 0.92 3.44
C VAL A 311 -17.67 -0.44 4.07
N LEU A 312 -17.85 -1.54 3.31
CA LEU A 312 -17.59 -2.89 3.79
C LEU A 312 -16.09 -3.16 4.01
N GLU A 313 -15.27 -2.62 3.13
CA GLU A 313 -13.80 -2.72 3.15
C GLU A 313 -13.20 -1.93 4.30
#